data_7d698313c44927fc4842978efe0f126a
#
_entry.id   7d698313c44927fc4842978efe0f126a
#
_cell.length_a   1.000
_cell.length_b   1.000
_cell.length_c   1.000
_cell.angle_alpha   90.00
_cell.angle_beta   90.00
_cell.angle_gamma   90.00
#
_symmetry.space_group_name_H-M   'P 1'
#
loop_
_entity.id
_entity.type
_entity.pdbx_description
1 polymer ?
#
loop_
_entity_poly.entity_id
_entity_poly.type
_entity_poly.pdbx_seq_one_letter_code
_entity_poly.pdbx_strand_id
1 'polypeptide(L)'
;RAYLKDGPDVIDYLMDKTDVQFLPCGLHPDYRNNVAGAASAGRAIIPQNFDGRLLGRDFDRVRPPIPEFMLMGGMMVGKVDIISLLGRYNSIAGFKHSAGIVLRYLTDRLRFRRGTRLVMGNALVARLFHSLKKRDVPVLFGAPICEFVKEGDAVIGAVLETGQGKRRIRARRGVVLATG
;
A
#
# COMPACT_ATOMS: atom_id res chain seq x y z
N ARG A 1 -13.62 -19.08 -8.96
CA ARG A 1 -14.77 -18.42 -9.64
C ARG A 1 -15.25 -17.18 -8.89
N ALA A 2 -15.41 -17.21 -7.56
CA ALA A 2 -15.83 -16.04 -6.75
C ALA A 2 -14.91 -14.83 -6.98
N TYR A 3 -13.60 -15.01 -6.89
CA TYR A 3 -12.63 -13.94 -7.14
C TYR A 3 -12.83 -13.18 -8.47
N LEU A 4 -13.07 -13.93 -9.55
CA LEU A 4 -13.28 -13.32 -10.88
C LEU A 4 -14.65 -12.65 -11.00
N LYS A 5 -15.66 -13.16 -10.28
CA LYS A 5 -17.02 -12.62 -10.30
C LYS A 5 -17.10 -11.34 -9.45
N ASP A 6 -16.58 -11.42 -8.24
CA ASP A 6 -16.79 -10.38 -7.22
C ASP A 6 -15.65 -9.35 -7.21
N GLY A 7 -14.55 -9.62 -7.96
CA GLY A 7 -13.37 -8.73 -8.03
C GLY A 7 -13.68 -7.30 -8.45
N PRO A 8 -14.43 -7.07 -9.55
CA PRO A 8 -14.80 -5.72 -9.97
C PRO A 8 -15.58 -4.97 -8.88
N ASP A 9 -16.58 -5.59 -8.28
CA ASP A 9 -17.42 -4.98 -7.24
C ASP A 9 -16.60 -4.61 -5.99
N VAL A 10 -15.60 -5.43 -5.63
CA VAL A 10 -14.68 -5.13 -4.53
C VAL A 10 -13.79 -3.93 -4.85
N ILE A 11 -13.29 -3.84 -6.07
CA ILE A 11 -12.46 -2.69 -6.50
C ILE A 11 -13.29 -1.41 -6.49
N ASP A 12 -14.50 -1.45 -7.05
CA ASP A 12 -15.43 -0.31 -7.08
C ASP A 12 -15.79 0.13 -5.65
N TYR A 13 -16.10 -0.83 -4.77
CA TYR A 13 -16.35 -0.56 -3.36
C TYR A 13 -15.16 0.11 -2.67
N LEU A 14 -13.93 -0.39 -2.89
CA LEU A 14 -12.74 0.21 -2.29
C LEU A 14 -12.50 1.62 -2.78
N MET A 15 -12.67 1.87 -4.08
CA MET A 15 -12.50 3.19 -4.68
C MET A 15 -13.57 4.19 -4.22
N ASP A 16 -14.79 3.73 -3.99
CA ASP A 16 -15.93 4.56 -3.64
C ASP A 16 -15.99 4.84 -2.12
N LYS A 17 -15.71 3.82 -1.30
CA LYS A 17 -15.89 3.89 0.16
C LYS A 17 -14.59 4.12 0.94
N THR A 18 -13.43 4.12 0.29
CA THR A 18 -12.14 4.29 0.97
C THR A 18 -11.24 5.30 0.24
N ASP A 19 -10.06 5.58 0.79
CA ASP A 19 -9.04 6.39 0.10
C ASP A 19 -8.24 5.59 -0.95
N VAL A 20 -8.58 4.31 -1.15
CA VAL A 20 -7.93 3.49 -2.17
C VAL A 20 -8.37 3.94 -3.55
N GLN A 21 -7.40 4.20 -4.42
CA GLN A 21 -7.63 4.55 -5.81
C GLN A 21 -6.70 3.75 -6.69
N PHE A 22 -7.25 3.19 -7.76
CA PHE A 22 -6.51 2.42 -8.73
C PHE A 22 -6.48 3.08 -10.11
N LEU A 23 -5.47 2.75 -10.89
CA LEU A 23 -5.34 3.09 -12.29
C LEU A 23 -5.04 1.83 -13.10
N PRO A 24 -5.50 1.75 -14.36
CA PRO A 24 -5.01 0.70 -15.27
C PRO A 24 -3.49 0.77 -15.40
N CYS A 25 -2.83 -0.38 -15.34
CA CYS A 25 -1.36 -0.45 -15.44
C CYS A 25 -0.82 -0.18 -16.85
N GLY A 26 -1.69 -0.14 -17.85
CA GLY A 26 -1.31 -0.03 -19.27
C GLY A 26 -0.67 -1.33 -19.78
N LEU A 27 0.47 -1.20 -20.44
CA LEU A 27 1.25 -2.36 -20.90
C LEU A 27 1.82 -3.12 -19.72
N HIS A 28 1.20 -4.24 -19.40
CA HIS A 28 1.63 -5.19 -18.39
C HIS A 28 1.20 -6.59 -18.83
N PRO A 29 2.07 -7.32 -19.52
CA PRO A 29 1.72 -8.63 -20.06
C PRO A 29 1.50 -9.65 -18.94
N ASP A 30 0.65 -10.63 -19.24
CA ASP A 30 0.48 -11.78 -18.35
C ASP A 30 1.82 -12.52 -18.17
N TYR A 31 2.07 -13.09 -16.99
CA TYR A 31 3.30 -13.82 -16.68
C TYR A 31 3.53 -14.99 -17.65
N ARG A 32 2.45 -15.63 -18.11
CA ARG A 32 2.48 -16.65 -19.15
C ARG A 32 1.96 -16.07 -20.46
N ASN A 33 2.76 -15.22 -21.08
CA ASN A 33 2.38 -14.53 -22.32
C ASN A 33 2.42 -15.42 -23.57
N ASN A 34 2.90 -16.65 -23.44
CA ASN A 34 3.04 -17.65 -24.50
C ASN A 34 1.85 -18.64 -24.60
N VAL A 35 0.81 -18.50 -23.76
CA VAL A 35 -0.37 -19.36 -23.80
C VAL A 35 -1.53 -18.70 -24.53
N ALA A 36 -2.42 -19.51 -25.12
CA ALA A 36 -3.62 -19.00 -25.76
C ALA A 36 -4.49 -18.22 -24.78
N GLY A 37 -4.96 -17.04 -25.19
CA GLY A 37 -5.75 -16.13 -24.33
C GLY A 37 -4.91 -15.22 -23.43
N ALA A 38 -3.57 -15.28 -23.48
CA ALA A 38 -2.73 -14.33 -22.78
C ALA A 38 -2.92 -12.91 -23.34
N ALA A 39 -2.89 -11.92 -22.45
CA ALA A 39 -3.01 -10.52 -22.81
C ALA A 39 -1.71 -9.76 -22.52
N SER A 40 -1.39 -8.80 -23.37
CA SER A 40 -0.25 -7.89 -23.20
C SER A 40 -0.58 -6.67 -22.33
N ALA A 41 -1.87 -6.41 -22.11
CA ALA A 41 -2.36 -5.26 -21.36
C ALA A 41 -3.81 -5.47 -20.87
N GLY A 42 -4.30 -4.54 -20.03
CA GLY A 42 -5.72 -4.43 -19.68
C GLY A 42 -6.17 -5.30 -18.50
N ARG A 43 -5.29 -6.11 -17.89
CA ARG A 43 -5.66 -6.97 -16.75
C ARG A 43 -5.08 -6.52 -15.41
N ALA A 44 -4.05 -5.71 -15.43
CA ALA A 44 -3.39 -5.24 -14.22
C ALA A 44 -3.85 -3.83 -13.85
N ILE A 45 -4.07 -3.61 -12.56
CA ILE A 45 -4.30 -2.30 -11.97
C ILE A 45 -3.19 -1.97 -10.98
N ILE A 46 -2.88 -0.70 -10.83
CA ILE A 46 -1.88 -0.21 -9.88
C ILE A 46 -2.53 0.84 -8.98
N PRO A 47 -2.15 0.90 -7.69
CA PRO A 47 -2.63 1.97 -6.83
C PRO A 47 -2.06 3.32 -7.29
N GLN A 48 -2.87 4.34 -7.23
CA GLN A 48 -2.40 5.72 -7.40
C GLN A 48 -1.40 6.08 -6.31
N ASN A 49 -0.41 6.92 -6.66
CA ASN A 49 0.55 7.44 -5.70
C ASN A 49 -0.16 8.08 -4.50
N PHE A 50 0.45 7.97 -3.33
CA PHE A 50 -0.08 8.53 -2.10
C PHE A 50 0.90 9.51 -1.46
N ASP A 51 0.38 10.60 -0.93
CA ASP A 51 1.15 11.54 -0.14
C ASP A 51 1.22 11.08 1.32
N GLY A 52 2.34 10.49 1.71
CA GLY A 52 2.53 9.98 3.06
C GLY A 52 2.46 11.04 4.16
N ARG A 53 2.58 12.35 3.82
CA ARG A 53 2.40 13.45 4.79
C ARG A 53 1.01 13.45 5.42
N LEU A 54 -0.01 12.90 4.71
CA LEU A 54 -1.38 12.76 5.21
C LEU A 54 -1.48 11.81 6.41
N LEU A 55 -0.52 10.91 6.60
CA LEU A 55 -0.45 10.03 7.76
C LEU A 55 0.10 10.75 9.02
N GLY A 56 0.74 11.91 8.86
CA GLY A 56 1.35 12.64 9.96
C GLY A 56 2.42 11.81 10.68
N ARG A 57 2.32 11.70 12.00
CA ARG A 57 3.25 10.93 12.84
C ARG A 57 3.22 9.42 12.56
N ASP A 58 2.13 8.92 11.97
CA ASP A 58 2.01 7.49 11.64
C ASP A 58 2.67 7.12 10.31
N PHE A 59 3.28 8.07 9.60
CA PHE A 59 4.03 7.79 8.36
C PHE A 59 5.14 6.76 8.58
N ASP A 60 5.85 6.84 9.70
CA ASP A 60 6.94 5.93 10.03
C ASP A 60 6.46 4.49 10.34
N ARG A 61 5.16 4.30 10.58
CA ARG A 61 4.55 2.97 10.75
C ARG A 61 4.35 2.23 9.43
N VAL A 62 4.33 2.93 8.31
CA VAL A 62 4.33 2.32 6.99
C VAL A 62 5.75 1.85 6.69
N ARG A 63 5.92 0.52 6.65
CA ARG A 63 7.24 -0.09 6.38
C ARG A 63 7.83 0.46 5.08
N PRO A 64 9.09 0.89 5.07
CA PRO A 64 9.76 1.29 3.84
C PRO A 64 9.89 0.10 2.88
N PRO A 65 9.95 0.34 1.56
CA PRO A 65 10.27 -0.70 0.60
C PRO A 65 11.73 -1.16 0.80
N ILE A 66 12.09 -2.24 0.13
CA ILE A 66 13.49 -2.67 0.09
C ILE A 66 14.36 -1.59 -0.58
N PRO A 67 15.64 -1.48 -0.22
CA PRO A 67 16.53 -0.40 -0.70
C PRO A 67 16.60 -0.28 -2.23
N GLU A 68 16.50 -1.40 -2.94
CA GLU A 68 16.57 -1.48 -4.41
C GLU A 68 15.42 -0.75 -5.11
N PHE A 69 14.30 -0.53 -4.42
CA PHE A 69 13.17 0.28 -4.92
C PHE A 69 13.24 1.75 -4.51
N MET A 70 14.36 2.18 -3.95
CA MET A 70 14.56 3.56 -3.52
C MET A 70 15.78 4.19 -4.19
N LEU A 71 15.62 5.39 -4.72
CA LEU A 71 16.73 6.23 -5.15
C LEU A 71 17.16 7.16 -4.01
N MET A 72 18.41 7.60 -4.03
CA MET A 72 18.98 8.55 -3.06
C MET A 72 18.76 8.16 -1.59
N GLY A 73 18.64 6.84 -1.32
CA GLY A 73 18.46 6.32 0.04
C GLY A 73 17.08 6.55 0.67
N GLY A 74 16.05 6.88 -0.13
CA GLY A 74 14.71 7.07 0.45
C GLY A 74 13.64 7.60 -0.48
N MET A 75 13.96 7.88 -1.74
CA MET A 75 13.01 8.36 -2.74
C MET A 75 12.41 7.18 -3.52
N MET A 76 11.14 6.92 -3.35
CA MET A 76 10.45 5.91 -4.14
C MET A 76 10.17 6.41 -5.56
N VAL A 77 10.35 5.53 -6.53
CA VAL A 77 10.09 5.80 -7.95
C VAL A 77 9.18 4.73 -8.55
N GLY A 78 8.25 5.16 -9.39
CA GLY A 78 7.41 4.28 -10.20
C GLY A 78 7.93 4.17 -11.64
N LYS A 79 7.27 3.36 -12.46
CA LYS A 79 7.64 3.13 -13.87
C LYS A 79 7.77 4.43 -14.67
N VAL A 80 6.81 5.34 -14.53
CA VAL A 80 6.81 6.63 -15.23
C VAL A 80 7.98 7.52 -14.79
N ASP A 81 8.29 7.49 -13.48
CA ASP A 81 9.41 8.28 -12.95
C ASP A 81 10.74 7.79 -13.49
N ILE A 82 10.93 6.47 -13.57
CA ILE A 82 12.15 5.86 -14.12
C ILE A 82 12.35 6.29 -15.56
N ILE A 83 11.31 6.21 -16.39
CA ILE A 83 11.37 6.65 -17.79
C ILE A 83 11.73 8.13 -17.88
N SER A 84 11.11 8.98 -17.05
CA SER A 84 11.38 10.41 -17.04
C SER A 84 12.79 10.74 -16.53
N LEU A 85 13.27 10.01 -15.53
CA LEU A 85 14.62 10.18 -14.98
C LEU A 85 15.71 9.78 -15.99
N LEU A 86 15.51 8.67 -16.72
CA LEU A 86 16.42 8.23 -17.76
C LEU A 86 16.40 9.17 -18.97
N GLY A 87 15.21 9.66 -19.34
CA GLY A 87 14.99 10.57 -20.46
C GLY A 87 15.08 12.07 -20.11
N ARG A 88 15.57 12.44 -18.92
CA ARG A 88 15.53 13.83 -18.41
C ARG A 88 16.21 14.87 -19.29
N TYR A 89 17.16 14.46 -20.08
CA TYR A 89 17.85 15.35 -21.03
C TYR A 89 17.24 15.35 -22.43
N ASN A 90 16.27 14.47 -22.69
CA ASN A 90 15.66 14.31 -24.00
C ASN A 90 14.40 15.18 -24.19
N SER A 91 13.83 15.70 -23.08
CA SER A 91 12.65 16.58 -23.13
C SER A 91 12.55 17.50 -21.93
N ILE A 92 11.99 18.70 -22.16
CA ILE A 92 11.71 19.67 -21.09
C ILE A 92 10.70 19.08 -20.08
N ALA A 93 9.74 18.31 -20.55
CA ALA A 93 8.76 17.66 -19.68
C ALA A 93 9.42 16.61 -18.74
N GLY A 94 10.31 15.78 -19.29
CA GLY A 94 11.09 14.81 -18.52
C GLY A 94 11.99 15.49 -17.48
N PHE A 95 12.66 16.58 -17.86
CA PHE A 95 13.46 17.37 -16.95
C PHE A 95 12.61 17.97 -15.81
N LYS A 96 11.51 18.65 -16.13
CA LYS A 96 10.61 19.24 -15.13
C LYS A 96 10.05 18.20 -14.15
N HIS A 97 9.62 17.05 -14.67
CA HIS A 97 9.13 15.96 -13.83
C HIS A 97 10.23 15.44 -12.88
N SER A 98 11.41 15.17 -13.43
CA SER A 98 12.58 14.69 -12.65
C SER A 98 13.01 15.67 -11.57
N ALA A 99 13.14 16.97 -11.94
CA ALA A 99 13.46 18.02 -10.99
C ALA A 99 12.39 18.14 -9.89
N GLY A 100 11.11 18.05 -10.25
CA GLY A 100 9.98 18.12 -9.31
C GLY A 100 10.00 17.01 -8.26
N ILE A 101 10.23 15.75 -8.66
CA ILE A 101 10.28 14.64 -7.71
C ILE A 101 11.52 14.71 -6.81
N VAL A 102 12.66 15.13 -7.34
CA VAL A 102 13.90 15.32 -6.55
C VAL A 102 13.72 16.46 -5.56
N LEU A 103 13.23 17.62 -5.99
CA LEU A 103 12.99 18.77 -5.11
C LEU A 103 11.99 18.40 -3.99
N ARG A 104 10.90 17.70 -4.33
CA ARG A 104 9.97 17.21 -3.34
C ARG A 104 10.67 16.28 -2.33
N TYR A 105 11.50 15.36 -2.81
CA TYR A 105 12.26 14.47 -1.93
C TYR A 105 13.17 15.24 -0.99
N LEU A 106 13.92 16.22 -1.48
CA LEU A 106 14.81 17.05 -0.66
C LEU A 106 14.02 17.84 0.41
N THR A 107 12.87 18.40 0.05
CA THR A 107 12.00 19.08 1.02
C THR A 107 11.40 18.13 2.04
N ASP A 108 11.02 16.92 1.63
CA ASP A 108 10.53 15.89 2.55
C ASP A 108 11.59 15.52 3.60
N ARG A 109 12.89 15.44 3.18
CA ARG A 109 14.01 15.09 4.06
C ARG A 109 14.27 16.08 5.20
N LEU A 110 13.73 17.28 5.11
CA LEU A 110 13.79 18.26 6.21
C LEU A 110 12.91 17.86 7.42
N ARG A 111 11.88 17.03 7.20
CA ARG A 111 10.89 16.68 8.24
C ARG A 111 10.71 15.17 8.42
N PHE A 112 11.07 14.39 7.44
CA PHE A 112 10.85 12.93 7.41
C PHE A 112 12.16 12.18 7.16
N ARG A 113 12.24 10.96 7.67
CA ARG A 113 13.42 10.10 7.48
C ARG A 113 13.62 9.64 6.03
N ARG A 114 12.56 9.68 5.21
CA ARG A 114 12.53 9.27 3.80
C ARG A 114 11.55 10.13 3.03
N GLY A 115 11.54 10.01 1.70
CA GLY A 115 10.54 10.67 0.86
C GLY A 115 9.12 10.22 1.21
N THR A 116 8.20 11.17 1.23
CA THR A 116 6.79 10.92 1.60
C THR A 116 5.92 10.53 0.41
N ARG A 117 6.42 10.67 -0.81
CA ARG A 117 5.70 10.20 -2.00
C ARG A 117 5.81 8.68 -2.07
N LEU A 118 4.68 8.01 -1.82
CA LEU A 118 4.58 6.57 -1.84
C LEU A 118 4.01 6.10 -3.19
N VAL A 119 4.57 5.02 -3.71
CA VAL A 119 4.15 4.41 -4.97
C VAL A 119 3.92 2.91 -4.81
N MET A 120 3.27 2.26 -5.79
CA MET A 120 3.03 0.81 -5.82
C MET A 120 2.41 0.28 -4.50
N GLY A 121 2.88 -0.87 -4.00
CA GLY A 121 2.34 -1.50 -2.79
C GLY A 121 2.36 -0.61 -1.54
N ASN A 122 3.38 0.23 -1.38
CA ASN A 122 3.44 1.18 -0.27
C ASN A 122 2.31 2.23 -0.36
N ALA A 123 1.94 2.67 -1.57
CA ALA A 123 0.80 3.56 -1.75
C ALA A 123 -0.51 2.88 -1.36
N LEU A 124 -0.70 1.61 -1.76
CA LEU A 124 -1.89 0.84 -1.39
C LEU A 124 -2.03 0.68 0.12
N VAL A 125 -0.96 0.23 0.79
CA VAL A 125 -0.94 0.06 2.26
C VAL A 125 -1.22 1.39 2.96
N ALA A 126 -0.59 2.47 2.51
CA ALA A 126 -0.79 3.79 3.10
C ALA A 126 -2.21 4.32 2.91
N ARG A 127 -2.84 4.09 1.76
CA ARG A 127 -4.24 4.46 1.49
C ARG A 127 -5.21 3.68 2.38
N LEU A 128 -5.00 2.36 2.51
CA LEU A 128 -5.80 1.52 3.41
C LEU A 128 -5.63 1.98 4.86
N PHE A 129 -4.39 2.22 5.30
CA PHE A 129 -4.11 2.69 6.66
C PHE A 129 -4.75 4.07 6.93
N HIS A 130 -4.67 4.99 5.97
CA HIS A 130 -5.32 6.29 6.06
C HIS A 130 -6.85 6.17 6.15
N SER A 131 -7.44 5.23 5.39
CA SER A 131 -8.87 4.94 5.44
C SER A 131 -9.31 4.38 6.80
N LEU A 132 -8.48 3.53 7.45
CA LEU A 132 -8.72 3.05 8.80
C LEU A 132 -8.67 4.19 9.82
N LYS A 133 -7.68 5.08 9.71
CA LYS A 133 -7.56 6.26 10.58
C LYS A 133 -8.77 7.18 10.48
N LYS A 134 -9.25 7.47 9.26
CA LYS A 134 -10.45 8.28 9.05
C LYS A 134 -11.73 7.71 9.68
N ARG A 135 -11.73 6.40 9.94
CA ARG A 135 -12.85 5.68 10.54
C ARG A 135 -12.64 5.35 12.00
N ASP A 136 -11.58 5.90 12.61
CA ASP A 136 -11.19 5.65 13.99
C ASP A 136 -11.05 4.14 14.31
N VAL A 137 -10.67 3.34 13.30
CA VAL A 137 -10.39 1.90 13.50
C VAL A 137 -9.01 1.76 14.14
N PRO A 138 -8.93 1.22 15.37
CA PRO A 138 -7.66 1.08 16.06
C PRO A 138 -6.77 0.03 15.38
N VAL A 139 -5.52 0.39 15.11
CA VAL A 139 -4.49 -0.53 14.61
C VAL A 139 -3.46 -0.74 15.70
N LEU A 140 -3.35 -1.97 16.19
CA LEU A 140 -2.40 -2.35 17.22
C LEU A 140 -1.12 -2.86 16.57
N PHE A 141 -0.01 -2.18 16.80
CA PHE A 141 1.31 -2.57 16.31
C PHE A 141 2.10 -3.28 17.40
N GLY A 142 2.96 -4.25 16.99
CA GLY A 142 3.75 -5.02 17.94
C GLY A 142 2.89 -5.83 18.91
N ALA A 143 1.76 -6.31 18.45
CA ALA A 143 0.77 -7.05 19.22
C ALA A 143 0.44 -8.40 18.57
N PRO A 144 1.39 -9.35 18.53
CA PRO A 144 1.14 -10.66 17.96
C PRO A 144 0.03 -11.40 18.70
N ILE A 145 -0.74 -12.20 17.94
CA ILE A 145 -1.74 -13.11 18.50
C ILE A 145 -1.02 -14.32 19.07
N CYS A 146 -1.23 -14.60 20.37
CA CYS A 146 -0.66 -15.75 21.05
C CYS A 146 -1.66 -16.90 21.16
N GLU A 147 -2.95 -16.58 21.25
CA GLU A 147 -3.99 -17.58 21.50
C GLU A 147 -5.34 -17.09 20.96
N PHE A 148 -6.16 -18.03 20.46
CA PHE A 148 -7.56 -17.76 20.15
C PHE A 148 -8.46 -18.09 21.31
N VAL A 149 -9.35 -17.17 21.64
CA VAL A 149 -10.38 -17.39 22.65
C VAL A 149 -11.55 -18.12 21.99
N LYS A 150 -11.88 -19.30 22.49
CA LYS A 150 -12.96 -20.14 21.98
C LYS A 150 -14.09 -20.24 23.00
N GLU A 151 -15.31 -20.43 22.47
CA GLU A 151 -16.50 -20.79 23.21
C GLU A 151 -17.19 -21.90 22.40
N GLY A 152 -17.06 -23.15 22.85
CA GLY A 152 -17.33 -24.32 22.01
C GLY A 152 -16.43 -24.32 20.76
N ASP A 153 -17.03 -24.47 19.59
CA ASP A 153 -16.32 -24.44 18.30
C ASP A 153 -16.13 -23.02 17.71
N ALA A 154 -16.72 -22.01 18.35
CA ALA A 154 -16.64 -20.64 17.85
C ALA A 154 -15.41 -19.89 18.38
N VAL A 155 -14.69 -19.18 17.50
CA VAL A 155 -13.64 -18.23 17.88
C VAL A 155 -14.28 -16.89 18.20
N ILE A 156 -14.27 -16.53 19.48
CA ILE A 156 -14.91 -15.31 20.02
C ILE A 156 -13.91 -14.21 20.34
N GLY A 157 -12.63 -14.40 20.08
CA GLY A 157 -11.61 -13.40 20.35
C GLY A 157 -10.19 -13.92 20.20
N ALA A 158 -9.25 -13.10 20.64
CA ALA A 158 -7.83 -13.43 20.66
C ALA A 158 -7.13 -12.84 21.88
N VAL A 159 -6.05 -13.49 22.30
CA VAL A 159 -5.09 -12.96 23.25
C VAL A 159 -3.89 -12.42 22.49
N LEU A 160 -3.58 -11.16 22.72
CA LEU A 160 -2.44 -10.46 22.14
C LEU A 160 -1.33 -10.34 23.18
N GLU A 161 -0.10 -10.45 22.74
CA GLU A 161 1.06 -10.05 23.51
C GLU A 161 1.39 -8.58 23.22
N THR A 162 1.48 -7.76 24.24
CA THR A 162 1.80 -6.34 24.11
C THR A 162 2.98 -6.01 25.02
N GLY A 163 3.65 -4.87 24.82
CA GLY A 163 4.70 -4.40 25.73
C GLY A 163 4.28 -4.22 27.19
N GLN A 164 2.97 -4.25 27.48
CA GLN A 164 2.37 -4.17 28.82
C GLN A 164 1.85 -5.52 29.32
N GLY A 165 2.12 -6.62 28.61
CA GLY A 165 1.65 -7.96 28.90
C GLY A 165 0.54 -8.44 27.99
N LYS A 166 -0.05 -9.58 28.36
CA LYS A 166 -1.12 -10.22 27.57
C LYS A 166 -2.42 -9.43 27.68
N ARG A 167 -3.04 -9.14 26.53
CA ARG A 167 -4.34 -8.47 26.43
C ARG A 167 -5.33 -9.36 25.70
N ARG A 168 -6.45 -9.65 26.35
CA ARG A 168 -7.57 -10.40 25.75
C ARG A 168 -8.53 -9.44 25.05
N ILE A 169 -8.85 -9.71 23.80
CA ILE A 169 -9.81 -8.95 23.00
C ILE A 169 -10.95 -9.86 22.61
N ARG A 170 -12.19 -9.44 22.87
CA ARG A 170 -13.41 -10.14 22.45
C ARG A 170 -13.84 -9.61 21.09
N ALA A 171 -14.12 -10.50 20.15
CA ALA A 171 -14.68 -10.19 18.84
C ALA A 171 -16.20 -10.40 18.88
N ARG A 172 -16.96 -9.40 18.44
CA ARG A 172 -18.44 -9.48 18.43
C ARG A 172 -18.99 -10.30 17.26
N ARG A 173 -18.24 -10.36 16.15
CA ARG A 173 -18.70 -11.01 14.90
C ARG A 173 -17.79 -12.15 14.44
N GLY A 174 -16.55 -12.17 14.88
CA GLY A 174 -15.55 -13.15 14.49
C GLY A 174 -14.17 -12.57 14.33
N VAL A 175 -13.21 -13.42 14.03
CA VAL A 175 -11.80 -13.06 13.80
C VAL A 175 -11.44 -13.43 12.37
N VAL A 176 -10.85 -12.48 11.64
CA VAL A 176 -10.32 -12.70 10.28
C VAL A 176 -8.81 -12.83 10.37
N LEU A 177 -8.26 -13.93 9.86
CA LEU A 177 -6.83 -14.12 9.72
C LEU A 177 -6.40 -13.72 8.32
N ALA A 178 -5.46 -12.78 8.24
CA ALA A 178 -4.88 -12.29 6.99
C ALA A 178 -3.36 -12.17 7.14
N THR A 179 -2.74 -13.24 7.60
CA THR A 179 -1.33 -13.28 7.99
C THR A 179 -0.36 -13.52 6.83
N GLY A 180 -0.86 -13.93 5.66
CA GLY A 180 -0.07 -14.29 4.48
C GLY A 180 0.44 -15.72 4.54
#